data_55918c6bf683a8de1cbbabacd9714137
#
_entry.id   55918c6bf683a8de1cbbabacd9714137
#
_cell.length_a   1.000
_cell.length_b   1.000
_cell.length_c   1.000
_cell.angle_alpha   90.00
_cell.angle_beta   90.00
_cell.angle_gamma   90.00
#
_symmetry.space_group_name_H-M   'P 1'
#
loop_
_entity.id
_entity.type
_entity.pdbx_description
1 polymer ?
#
loop_
_entity_poly.entity_id
_entity_poly.type
_entity_poly.pdbx_seq_one_letter_code
_entity_poly.pdbx_strand_id
1 'polypeptide(L)'
;MLMDKNTKKQMLKAMEKAICEKSFYEFFIKSFPIAEPSVPLSTNFHHKYLCDILQGEAERIIAGRDKDKDIIINIPFRSTKSLLVTVLFPAWCWAVHPKMRFITASYSAEISIEHATKSRDIIQSEWYQNHWGEKYQIKKDQNLKARYENTFLGVRRATSVGGSVTGQGGDIILVDDPTSPKNAASETERDNANEWYKSTLYSRLNEPTKGVRIIIMQRVHEDDLSGYLLYHSPDKHQHICIPAELSPDLKPKNLEKFYEDGLFWKDRF
;
A
#
# COMPACT_ATOMS: atom_id res chain seq x y z
N MET A 1 40.24 13.88 -17.28
CA MET A 1 40.49 12.59 -16.59
C MET A 1 39.19 11.79 -16.63
N LEU A 2 39.14 10.72 -17.43
CA LEU A 2 37.92 9.91 -17.58
C LEU A 2 37.77 9.07 -16.30
N MET A 3 36.60 9.18 -15.65
CA MET A 3 36.25 8.33 -14.52
C MET A 3 36.31 6.85 -14.93
N ASP A 4 36.89 6.00 -14.08
CA ASP A 4 36.92 4.56 -14.33
C ASP A 4 35.51 3.97 -14.29
N LYS A 5 35.32 2.81 -14.98
CA LYS A 5 34.00 2.17 -15.11
C LYS A 5 33.38 1.76 -13.76
N ASN A 6 34.22 1.41 -12.79
CA ASN A 6 33.74 0.95 -11.48
C ASN A 6 33.18 2.12 -10.64
N THR A 7 33.92 3.21 -10.59
CA THR A 7 33.51 4.47 -9.94
C THR A 7 32.23 5.01 -10.56
N LYS A 8 32.07 4.97 -11.91
CA LYS A 8 30.86 5.37 -12.59
C LYS A 8 29.67 4.49 -12.20
N LYS A 9 29.85 3.16 -12.12
CA LYS A 9 28.79 2.21 -11.70
C LYS A 9 28.35 2.45 -10.26
N GLN A 10 29.29 2.68 -9.35
CA GLN A 10 29.00 2.99 -7.95
C GLN A 10 28.22 4.30 -7.81
N MET A 11 28.61 5.33 -8.55
CA MET A 11 27.94 6.62 -8.54
C MET A 11 26.50 6.51 -9.06
N LEU A 12 26.27 5.81 -10.17
CA LEU A 12 24.93 5.58 -10.71
C LEU A 12 24.04 4.83 -9.72
N LYS A 13 24.55 3.81 -9.04
CA LYS A 13 23.85 3.08 -8.00
C LYS A 13 23.47 3.98 -6.81
N ALA A 14 24.40 4.81 -6.35
CA ALA A 14 24.16 5.75 -5.26
C ALA A 14 23.09 6.80 -5.64
N MET A 15 23.13 7.30 -6.87
CA MET A 15 22.13 8.23 -7.40
C MET A 15 20.74 7.57 -7.48
N GLU A 16 20.64 6.35 -8.02
CA GLU A 16 19.39 5.62 -8.11
C GLU A 16 18.81 5.35 -6.72
N LYS A 17 19.63 4.92 -5.76
CA LYS A 17 19.25 4.77 -4.35
C LYS A 17 18.65 6.06 -3.79
N ALA A 18 19.36 7.19 -3.94
CA ALA A 18 18.92 8.48 -3.42
C ALA A 18 17.59 8.95 -4.05
N ILE A 19 17.41 8.73 -5.36
CA ILE A 19 16.17 9.06 -6.08
C ILE A 19 15.01 8.21 -5.53
N CYS A 20 15.20 6.90 -5.39
CA CYS A 20 14.19 6.00 -4.87
C CYS A 20 13.85 6.28 -3.38
N GLU A 21 14.84 6.60 -2.55
CA GLU A 21 14.59 6.98 -1.14
C GLU A 21 13.78 8.29 -1.03
N LYS A 22 14.04 9.24 -1.93
CA LYS A 22 13.36 10.53 -1.95
C LYS A 22 11.95 10.48 -2.54
N SER A 23 11.66 9.49 -3.40
CA SER A 23 10.38 9.39 -4.10
C SER A 23 9.89 7.96 -4.17
N PHE A 24 8.74 7.69 -3.54
CA PHE A 24 8.06 6.41 -3.66
C PHE A 24 7.61 6.14 -5.11
N TYR A 25 7.24 7.18 -5.84
CA TYR A 25 6.89 7.03 -7.26
C TYR A 25 8.07 6.54 -8.10
N GLU A 26 9.27 7.07 -7.88
CA GLU A 26 10.47 6.61 -8.57
C GLU A 26 10.84 5.16 -8.16
N PHE A 27 10.68 4.82 -6.88
CA PHE A 27 10.82 3.44 -6.43
C PHE A 27 9.81 2.52 -7.11
N PHE A 28 8.55 2.93 -7.24
CA PHE A 28 7.52 2.18 -7.98
C PHE A 28 7.97 1.92 -9.42
N ILE A 29 8.39 2.96 -10.15
CA ILE A 29 8.84 2.83 -11.55
C ILE A 29 10.00 1.81 -11.67
N LYS A 30 10.98 1.88 -10.77
CA LYS A 30 12.17 1.02 -10.80
C LYS A 30 11.90 -0.42 -10.35
N SER A 31 11.01 -0.60 -9.39
CA SER A 31 10.68 -1.92 -8.84
C SER A 31 9.59 -2.66 -9.63
N PHE A 32 8.79 -1.97 -10.44
CA PHE A 32 7.71 -2.58 -11.21
C PHE A 32 8.17 -3.74 -12.11
N PRO A 33 9.26 -3.64 -12.89
CA PRO A 33 9.72 -4.76 -13.71
C PRO A 33 10.17 -5.99 -12.91
N ILE A 34 10.49 -5.81 -11.62
CA ILE A 34 10.83 -6.90 -10.70
C ILE A 34 9.56 -7.56 -10.19
N ALA A 35 8.56 -6.75 -9.86
CA ALA A 35 7.27 -7.22 -9.38
C ALA A 35 6.43 -7.90 -10.48
N GLU A 36 6.50 -7.38 -11.70
CA GLU A 36 5.71 -7.80 -12.86
C GLU A 36 6.61 -7.94 -14.11
N PRO A 37 7.51 -8.94 -14.15
CA PRO A 37 8.53 -9.04 -15.21
C PRO A 37 7.96 -9.27 -16.61
N SER A 38 6.74 -9.81 -16.70
CA SER A 38 6.07 -10.11 -17.98
C SER A 38 5.09 -9.02 -18.45
N VAL A 39 4.95 -7.94 -17.68
CA VAL A 39 3.98 -6.88 -17.95
C VAL A 39 4.72 -5.57 -18.21
N PRO A 40 4.53 -4.92 -19.36
CA PRO A 40 5.11 -3.61 -19.58
C PRO A 40 4.49 -2.59 -18.61
N LEU A 41 5.34 -1.75 -18.04
CA LEU A 41 4.88 -0.66 -17.18
C LEU A 41 4.09 0.35 -18.02
N SER A 42 2.83 0.53 -17.65
CA SER A 42 2.00 1.63 -18.12
C SER A 42 1.59 2.47 -16.92
N THR A 43 1.81 3.77 -16.98
CA THR A 43 1.52 4.69 -15.87
C THR A 43 0.42 5.65 -16.25
N ASN A 44 -0.31 6.10 -15.22
CA ASN A 44 -1.30 7.16 -15.33
C ASN A 44 -1.21 8.05 -14.08
N PHE A 45 -1.88 9.20 -14.07
CA PHE A 45 -1.82 10.21 -13.01
C PHE A 45 -2.04 9.64 -11.60
N HIS A 46 -2.95 8.67 -11.46
CA HIS A 46 -3.29 8.09 -10.15
C HIS A 46 -2.12 7.37 -9.47
N HIS A 47 -1.18 6.80 -10.23
CA HIS A 47 -0.01 6.18 -9.65
C HIS A 47 0.84 7.20 -8.88
N LYS A 48 1.17 8.31 -9.55
CA LYS A 48 1.92 9.40 -8.91
C LYS A 48 1.15 9.99 -7.74
N TYR A 49 -0.14 10.25 -7.92
CA TYR A 49 -1.02 10.82 -6.90
C TYR A 49 -1.09 9.93 -5.64
N LEU A 50 -1.32 8.63 -5.81
CA LEU A 50 -1.37 7.70 -4.69
C LEU A 50 0.01 7.52 -4.03
N CYS A 51 1.09 7.46 -4.82
CA CYS A 51 2.44 7.43 -4.26
C CYS A 51 2.72 8.65 -3.37
N ASP A 52 2.35 9.85 -3.81
CA ASP A 52 2.58 11.08 -3.04
C ASP A 52 1.83 11.07 -1.70
N ILE A 53 0.58 10.58 -1.69
CA ILE A 53 -0.21 10.44 -0.45
C ILE A 53 0.41 9.43 0.50
N LEU A 54 0.74 8.24 0.00
CA LEU A 54 1.32 7.17 0.80
C LEU A 54 2.69 7.59 1.35
N GLN A 55 3.52 8.22 0.54
CA GLN A 55 4.79 8.78 0.97
C GLN A 55 4.61 9.83 2.07
N GLY A 56 3.68 10.76 1.89
CA GLY A 56 3.37 11.79 2.89
C GLY A 56 2.99 11.20 4.24
N GLU A 57 2.21 10.11 4.26
CA GLU A 57 1.85 9.39 5.48
C GLU A 57 3.06 8.69 6.13
N ALA A 58 3.90 8.03 5.34
CA ALA A 58 5.11 7.41 5.87
C ALA A 58 6.07 8.46 6.45
N GLU A 59 6.32 9.56 5.75
CA GLU A 59 7.16 10.67 6.21
C GLU A 59 6.59 11.35 7.48
N ARG A 60 5.27 11.47 7.57
CA ARG A 60 4.58 11.98 8.76
C ARG A 60 4.84 11.08 9.98
N ILE A 61 4.67 9.75 9.81
CA ILE A 61 4.93 8.76 10.86
C ILE A 61 6.40 8.77 11.27
N ILE A 62 7.33 8.77 10.32
CA ILE A 62 8.77 8.83 10.59
C ILE A 62 9.15 10.08 11.38
N ALA A 63 8.51 11.21 11.08
CA ALA A 63 8.70 12.47 11.80
C ALA A 63 7.98 12.53 13.16
N GLY A 64 7.25 11.47 13.56
CA GLY A 64 6.51 11.41 14.82
C GLY A 64 5.34 12.38 14.93
N ARG A 65 4.82 12.90 13.81
CA ARG A 65 3.71 13.86 13.77
C ARG A 65 2.37 13.16 13.86
N ASP A 66 1.41 13.78 14.51
CA ASP A 66 0.05 13.25 14.62
C ASP A 66 -0.63 13.21 13.23
N LYS A 67 -1.49 12.21 13.04
CA LYS A 67 -2.32 12.13 11.84
C LYS A 67 -3.52 13.08 11.93
N ASP A 68 -3.96 13.55 10.78
CA ASP A 68 -5.24 14.22 10.66
C ASP A 68 -6.39 13.17 10.62
N LYS A 69 -6.32 12.25 9.65
CA LYS A 69 -7.37 11.25 9.37
C LYS A 69 -6.79 9.91 8.96
N ASP A 70 -7.60 8.87 9.05
CA ASP A 70 -7.36 7.63 8.32
C ASP A 70 -7.77 7.81 6.85
N ILE A 71 -7.34 6.94 5.93
CA ILE A 71 -7.51 7.15 4.48
C ILE A 71 -8.40 6.06 3.90
N ILE A 72 -9.38 6.46 3.10
CA ILE A 72 -10.19 5.58 2.27
C ILE A 72 -9.93 5.92 0.81
N ILE A 73 -9.50 4.94 0.02
CA ILE A 73 -9.22 5.05 -1.41
C ILE A 73 -10.17 4.13 -2.16
N ASN A 74 -11.06 4.71 -2.95
CA ASN A 74 -11.91 3.98 -3.86
C ASN A 74 -11.42 4.20 -5.29
N ILE A 75 -10.97 3.13 -5.93
CA ILE A 75 -10.45 3.13 -7.29
C ILE A 75 -10.81 1.81 -7.99
N PRO A 76 -11.08 1.80 -9.30
CA PRO A 76 -11.50 0.60 -10.01
C PRO A 76 -10.49 -0.55 -9.95
N PHE A 77 -10.96 -1.75 -10.27
CA PHE A 77 -10.10 -2.91 -10.50
C PHE A 77 -9.11 -2.65 -11.65
N ARG A 78 -8.02 -3.44 -11.73
CA ARG A 78 -6.94 -3.30 -12.72
C ARG A 78 -6.23 -1.95 -12.75
N SER A 79 -6.39 -1.12 -11.72
CA SER A 79 -5.68 0.15 -11.53
C SER A 79 -4.29 -0.01 -10.89
N THR A 80 -3.78 -1.21 -10.75
CA THR A 80 -2.50 -1.52 -10.08
C THR A 80 -2.51 -1.21 -8.56
N LYS A 81 -3.69 -0.94 -7.98
CA LYS A 81 -3.87 -0.49 -6.60
C LYS A 81 -3.19 -1.39 -5.56
N SER A 82 -3.44 -2.70 -5.64
CA SER A 82 -2.91 -3.68 -4.67
C SER A 82 -1.38 -3.80 -4.75
N LEU A 83 -0.84 -3.81 -5.99
CA LEU A 83 0.62 -3.83 -6.18
C LEU A 83 1.26 -2.57 -5.57
N LEU A 84 0.67 -1.40 -5.80
CA LEU A 84 1.20 -0.15 -5.29
C LEU A 84 1.14 -0.10 -3.75
N VAL A 85 -0.05 -0.32 -3.18
CA VAL A 85 -0.34 -0.06 -1.76
C VAL A 85 0.11 -1.20 -0.86
N THR A 86 -0.17 -2.46 -1.24
CA THR A 86 0.09 -3.59 -0.36
C THR A 86 1.39 -4.33 -0.66
N VAL A 87 1.99 -4.15 -1.84
CA VAL A 87 3.23 -4.82 -2.21
C VAL A 87 4.42 -3.88 -2.15
N LEU A 88 4.41 -2.80 -2.92
CA LEU A 88 5.56 -1.91 -3.10
C LEU A 88 5.73 -0.89 -1.97
N PHE A 89 4.63 -0.34 -1.46
CA PHE A 89 4.71 0.66 -0.40
C PHE A 89 5.40 0.15 0.88
N PRO A 90 5.09 -1.03 1.42
CA PRO A 90 5.84 -1.57 2.56
C PRO A 90 7.32 -1.82 2.26
N ALA A 91 7.66 -2.27 1.04
CA ALA A 91 9.05 -2.48 0.64
C ALA A 91 9.81 -1.15 0.56
N TRP A 92 9.19 -0.10 0.00
CA TRP A 92 9.75 1.24 -0.01
C TRP A 92 9.91 1.82 1.40
N CYS A 93 8.90 1.69 2.25
CA CYS A 93 8.99 2.15 3.63
C CYS A 93 10.19 1.53 4.36
N TRP A 94 10.49 0.25 4.13
CA TRP A 94 11.67 -0.36 4.74
C TRP A 94 12.99 0.10 4.11
N ALA A 95 13.00 0.48 2.84
CA ALA A 95 14.17 1.12 2.24
C ALA A 95 14.53 2.42 2.96
N VAL A 96 13.54 3.24 3.33
CA VAL A 96 13.75 4.53 4.01
C VAL A 96 13.77 4.40 5.54
N HIS A 97 12.88 3.60 6.13
CA HIS A 97 12.72 3.43 7.58
C HIS A 97 12.41 1.98 7.96
N PRO A 98 13.44 1.10 8.11
CA PRO A 98 13.25 -0.34 8.30
C PRO A 98 12.54 -0.74 9.60
N LYS A 99 12.37 0.15 10.57
CA LYS A 99 11.65 -0.12 11.84
C LYS A 99 10.13 -0.20 11.68
N MET A 100 9.58 0.27 10.55
CA MET A 100 8.13 0.39 10.36
C MET A 100 7.44 -0.98 10.38
N ARG A 101 6.28 -1.04 11.03
CA ARG A 101 5.51 -2.27 11.23
C ARG A 101 4.18 -2.20 10.49
N PHE A 102 3.87 -3.26 9.75
CA PHE A 102 2.69 -3.35 8.90
C PHE A 102 1.77 -4.49 9.30
N ILE A 103 0.45 -4.23 9.31
CA ILE A 103 -0.59 -5.24 9.21
C ILE A 103 -1.26 -5.04 7.85
N THR A 104 -1.36 -6.10 7.05
CA THR A 104 -2.04 -6.07 5.76
C THR A 104 -3.15 -7.10 5.75
N ALA A 105 -4.32 -6.70 5.28
CA ALA A 105 -5.50 -7.57 5.22
C ALA A 105 -6.21 -7.47 3.88
N SER A 106 -6.84 -8.57 3.47
CA SER A 106 -7.72 -8.65 2.31
C SER A 106 -8.90 -9.56 2.65
N TYR A 107 -9.90 -9.69 1.75
CA TYR A 107 -11.00 -10.64 1.95
C TYR A 107 -10.52 -12.10 2.04
N SER A 108 -9.36 -12.43 1.50
CA SER A 108 -8.79 -13.78 1.48
C SER A 108 -7.39 -13.81 2.09
N ALA A 109 -7.13 -14.81 2.93
CA ALA A 109 -5.79 -15.05 3.48
C ALA A 109 -4.77 -15.37 2.35
N GLU A 110 -5.19 -16.11 1.32
CA GLU A 110 -4.35 -16.46 0.18
C GLU A 110 -3.83 -15.22 -0.55
N ILE A 111 -4.72 -14.29 -0.90
CA ILE A 111 -4.37 -13.02 -1.57
C ILE A 111 -3.46 -12.17 -0.69
N SER A 112 -3.78 -12.04 0.60
CA SER A 112 -2.96 -11.27 1.52
C SER A 112 -1.54 -11.85 1.67
N ILE A 113 -1.41 -13.18 1.70
CA ILE A 113 -0.13 -13.90 1.74
C ILE A 113 0.61 -13.75 0.40
N GLU A 114 -0.08 -13.79 -0.73
CA GLU A 114 0.51 -13.56 -2.05
C GLU A 114 1.14 -12.17 -2.12
N HIS A 115 0.41 -11.12 -1.73
CA HIS A 115 0.93 -9.74 -1.68
C HIS A 115 2.13 -9.62 -0.72
N ALA A 116 2.08 -10.28 0.44
CA ALA A 116 3.19 -10.28 1.38
C ALA A 116 4.42 -10.99 0.82
N THR A 117 4.23 -12.13 0.15
CA THR A 117 5.30 -12.90 -0.51
C THR A 117 5.93 -12.07 -1.62
N LYS A 118 5.12 -11.50 -2.52
CA LYS A 118 5.61 -10.65 -3.62
C LYS A 118 6.42 -9.45 -3.10
N SER A 119 5.96 -8.78 -2.03
CA SER A 119 6.72 -7.70 -1.38
C SER A 119 8.06 -8.18 -0.82
N ARG A 120 8.09 -9.36 -0.18
CA ARG A 120 9.31 -9.97 0.32
C ARG A 120 10.29 -10.34 -0.80
N ASP A 121 9.77 -10.88 -1.90
CA ASP A 121 10.60 -11.25 -3.06
C ASP A 121 11.26 -10.01 -3.69
N ILE A 122 10.56 -8.86 -3.73
CA ILE A 122 11.14 -7.58 -4.12
C ILE A 122 12.27 -7.19 -3.18
N ILE A 123 12.05 -7.25 -1.86
CA ILE A 123 13.06 -6.93 -0.84
C ILE A 123 14.28 -7.86 -0.98
N GLN A 124 14.08 -9.13 -1.32
CA GLN A 124 15.15 -10.11 -1.50
C GLN A 124 15.78 -10.09 -2.91
N SER A 125 15.23 -9.32 -3.85
CA SER A 125 15.78 -9.23 -5.20
C SER A 125 17.19 -8.65 -5.20
N GLU A 126 17.98 -9.04 -6.20
CA GLU A 126 19.35 -8.53 -6.38
C GLU A 126 19.37 -7.00 -6.46
N TRP A 127 18.42 -6.40 -7.19
CA TRP A 127 18.28 -4.96 -7.28
C TRP A 127 18.12 -4.30 -5.91
N TYR A 128 17.16 -4.77 -5.11
CA TYR A 128 16.89 -4.20 -3.79
C TYR A 128 18.07 -4.42 -2.83
N GLN A 129 18.63 -5.62 -2.80
CA GLN A 129 19.76 -5.96 -1.93
C GLN A 129 21.02 -5.17 -2.31
N ASN A 130 21.25 -4.90 -3.58
CA ASN A 130 22.32 -4.03 -4.02
C ASN A 130 22.21 -2.60 -3.48
N HIS A 131 20.99 -2.07 -3.27
CA HIS A 131 20.78 -0.71 -2.80
C HIS A 131 20.65 -0.59 -1.28
N TRP A 132 19.93 -1.52 -0.64
CA TRP A 132 19.59 -1.44 0.79
C TRP A 132 20.00 -2.65 1.61
N GLY A 133 20.59 -3.68 1.03
CA GLY A 133 20.97 -4.91 1.73
C GLY A 133 21.99 -4.71 2.85
N GLU A 134 22.82 -3.67 2.79
CA GLU A 134 23.73 -3.29 3.88
C GLU A 134 23.02 -2.60 5.04
N LYS A 135 21.84 -1.99 4.80
CA LYS A 135 21.07 -1.28 5.80
C LYS A 135 20.35 -2.23 6.74
N TYR A 136 19.72 -3.28 6.21
CA TYR A 136 19.02 -4.31 6.98
C TYR A 136 18.88 -5.62 6.20
N GLN A 137 18.54 -6.70 6.91
CA GLN A 137 18.25 -8.02 6.35
C GLN A 137 16.95 -8.58 6.93
N ILE A 138 16.24 -9.42 6.19
CA ILE A 138 15.14 -10.22 6.74
C ILE A 138 15.75 -11.29 7.65
N LYS A 139 15.22 -11.44 8.88
CA LYS A 139 15.67 -12.47 9.84
C LYS A 139 15.35 -13.85 9.28
N LYS A 140 16.30 -14.78 9.39
CA LYS A 140 16.16 -16.15 8.86
C LYS A 140 15.10 -16.98 9.63
N ASP A 141 15.03 -16.80 10.92
CA ASP A 141 14.12 -17.48 11.86
C ASP A 141 12.72 -16.87 11.93
N GLN A 142 12.52 -15.67 11.36
CA GLN A 142 11.25 -14.93 11.33
C GLN A 142 10.87 -14.59 9.89
N ASN A 143 10.86 -15.60 8.99
CA ASN A 143 10.64 -15.44 7.56
C ASN A 143 9.54 -16.38 7.05
N LEU A 144 8.34 -16.28 7.64
CA LEU A 144 7.15 -17.00 7.18
C LEU A 144 6.44 -16.20 6.07
N LYS A 145 5.66 -16.90 5.23
CA LYS A 145 4.91 -16.23 4.14
C LYS A 145 3.92 -15.18 4.66
N ALA A 146 3.22 -15.48 5.76
CA ALA A 146 2.24 -14.58 6.35
C ALA A 146 2.85 -13.57 7.35
N ARG A 147 4.10 -13.79 7.80
CA ARG A 147 4.77 -12.90 8.75
C ARG A 147 6.28 -12.98 8.59
N TYR A 148 6.90 -11.85 8.35
CA TYR A 148 8.35 -11.75 8.35
C TYR A 148 8.81 -10.48 9.06
N GLU A 149 10.04 -10.54 9.57
CA GLU A 149 10.66 -9.50 10.37
C GLU A 149 12.07 -9.20 9.86
N ASN A 150 12.48 -7.95 9.96
CA ASN A 150 13.84 -7.54 9.62
C ASN A 150 14.71 -7.31 10.87
N THR A 151 16.01 -7.12 10.66
CA THR A 151 17.01 -6.93 11.74
C THR A 151 16.80 -5.64 12.55
N PHE A 152 15.96 -4.71 12.10
CA PHE A 152 15.55 -3.49 12.79
C PHE A 152 14.20 -3.60 13.50
N LEU A 153 13.67 -4.83 13.66
CA LEU A 153 12.38 -5.12 14.30
C LEU A 153 11.17 -4.58 13.53
N GLY A 154 11.35 -4.16 12.27
CA GLY A 154 10.24 -3.93 11.36
C GLY A 154 9.54 -5.26 11.07
N VAL A 155 8.22 -5.27 11.09
CA VAL A 155 7.39 -6.47 10.91
C VAL A 155 6.40 -6.24 9.79
N ARG A 156 6.23 -7.22 8.93
CA ARG A 156 5.08 -7.31 8.06
C ARG A 156 4.26 -8.53 8.39
N ARG A 157 2.97 -8.33 8.61
CA ARG A 157 1.99 -9.38 8.87
C ARG A 157 0.85 -9.29 7.87
N ALA A 158 0.56 -10.42 7.21
CA ALA A 158 -0.59 -10.63 6.36
C ALA A 158 -1.69 -11.38 7.13
N THR A 159 -2.94 -10.96 6.97
CA THR A 159 -4.13 -11.58 7.55
C THR A 159 -5.30 -11.47 6.56
N SER A 160 -6.47 -11.97 6.92
CA SER A 160 -7.71 -11.80 6.15
C SER A 160 -8.81 -11.22 7.03
N VAL A 161 -9.88 -10.77 6.41
CA VAL A 161 -11.16 -10.54 7.11
C VAL A 161 -11.52 -11.81 7.88
N GLY A 162 -11.95 -11.66 9.14
CA GLY A 162 -12.17 -12.76 10.09
C GLY A 162 -10.89 -13.35 10.71
N GLY A 163 -9.71 -13.01 10.20
CA GLY A 163 -8.43 -13.48 10.75
C GLY A 163 -8.05 -12.81 12.06
N SER A 164 -7.31 -13.55 12.92
CA SER A 164 -6.83 -13.03 14.19
C SER A 164 -5.59 -12.16 14.03
N VAL A 165 -5.62 -10.99 14.65
CA VAL A 165 -4.47 -10.07 14.83
C VAL A 165 -4.21 -9.76 16.30
N THR A 166 -4.72 -10.60 17.22
CA THR A 166 -4.62 -10.40 18.65
C THR A 166 -3.16 -10.32 19.11
N GLY A 167 -2.84 -9.37 19.99
CA GLY A 167 -1.50 -9.17 20.53
C GLY A 167 -0.49 -8.58 19.53
N GLN A 168 -0.95 -8.11 18.39
CA GLN A 168 -0.10 -7.56 17.32
C GLN A 168 -0.51 -6.12 17.01
N GLY A 169 0.49 -5.25 16.81
CA GLY A 169 0.28 -3.86 16.42
C GLY A 169 1.06 -3.51 15.16
N GLY A 170 0.58 -2.48 14.44
CA GLY A 170 1.24 -1.89 13.29
C GLY A 170 1.28 -0.38 13.37
N ASP A 171 2.24 0.23 12.71
CA ASP A 171 2.30 1.68 12.52
C ASP A 171 1.42 2.07 11.34
N ILE A 172 1.33 1.17 10.36
CA ILE A 172 0.46 1.29 9.18
C ILE A 172 -0.37 0.01 9.05
N ILE A 173 -1.68 0.17 8.91
CA ILE A 173 -2.62 -0.91 8.64
C ILE A 173 -3.20 -0.70 7.24
N LEU A 174 -3.02 -1.69 6.37
CA LEU A 174 -3.48 -1.67 4.99
C LEU A 174 -4.61 -2.70 4.84
N VAL A 175 -5.77 -2.25 4.38
CA VAL A 175 -6.92 -3.10 4.06
C VAL A 175 -7.20 -3.00 2.57
N ASP A 176 -7.01 -4.09 1.85
CA ASP A 176 -7.13 -4.17 0.40
C ASP A 176 -8.28 -5.09 0.00
N ASP A 177 -9.28 -4.53 -0.67
CA ASP A 177 -10.49 -5.22 -1.09
C ASP A 177 -11.03 -6.17 0.02
N PRO A 178 -11.58 -5.64 1.14
CA PRO A 178 -12.00 -6.45 2.29
C PRO A 178 -13.23 -7.33 2.01
N THR A 179 -13.96 -7.06 0.94
CA THR A 179 -15.11 -7.87 0.47
C THR A 179 -14.86 -8.26 -0.99
N SER A 180 -15.00 -9.55 -1.29
CA SER A 180 -14.88 -10.01 -2.68
C SER A 180 -16.08 -9.56 -3.50
N PRO A 181 -15.93 -9.22 -4.80
CA PRO A 181 -17.05 -8.89 -5.66
C PRO A 181 -18.12 -9.99 -5.71
N LYS A 182 -17.72 -11.27 -5.60
CA LYS A 182 -18.62 -12.41 -5.60
C LYS A 182 -19.56 -12.41 -4.39
N ASN A 183 -19.07 -11.95 -3.24
CA ASN A 183 -19.80 -11.95 -1.98
C ASN A 183 -20.44 -10.59 -1.65
N ALA A 184 -20.22 -9.59 -2.51
CA ALA A 184 -20.66 -8.21 -2.26
C ALA A 184 -22.18 -8.05 -2.10
N ALA A 185 -22.99 -8.88 -2.76
CA ALA A 185 -24.44 -8.89 -2.63
C ALA A 185 -24.93 -9.47 -1.28
N SER A 186 -24.10 -10.25 -0.58
CA SER A 186 -24.45 -10.85 0.71
C SER A 186 -24.31 -9.82 1.84
N GLU A 187 -25.42 -9.48 2.49
CA GLU A 187 -25.46 -8.62 3.68
C GLU A 187 -24.56 -9.18 4.79
N THR A 188 -24.69 -10.48 5.07
CA THR A 188 -23.88 -11.18 6.09
C THR A 188 -22.37 -11.03 5.84
N GLU A 189 -21.92 -11.14 4.60
CA GLU A 189 -20.49 -11.00 4.27
C GLU A 189 -20.00 -9.55 4.43
N ARG A 190 -20.82 -8.58 4.08
CA ARG A 190 -20.50 -7.16 4.31
C ARG A 190 -20.44 -6.83 5.80
N ASP A 191 -21.43 -7.30 6.57
CA ASP A 191 -21.49 -7.10 8.02
C ASP A 191 -20.32 -7.78 8.73
N ASN A 192 -19.94 -8.98 8.31
CA ASN A 192 -18.75 -9.67 8.82
C ASN A 192 -17.47 -8.85 8.58
N ALA A 193 -17.31 -8.24 7.42
CA ALA A 193 -16.15 -7.41 7.11
C ALA A 193 -16.14 -6.12 7.96
N ASN A 194 -17.29 -5.46 8.09
CA ASN A 194 -17.47 -4.23 8.86
C ASN A 194 -17.24 -4.49 10.37
N GLU A 195 -17.82 -5.55 10.90
CA GLU A 195 -17.67 -5.91 12.33
C GLU A 195 -16.24 -6.37 12.64
N TRP A 196 -15.61 -7.16 11.77
CA TRP A 196 -14.22 -7.55 11.94
C TRP A 196 -13.28 -6.34 11.95
N TYR A 197 -13.48 -5.38 11.03
CA TYR A 197 -12.70 -4.15 11.03
C TYR A 197 -12.85 -3.40 12.36
N LYS A 198 -14.07 -3.20 12.81
CA LYS A 198 -14.42 -2.44 14.01
C LYS A 198 -13.92 -3.14 15.30
N SER A 199 -14.19 -4.43 15.45
CA SER A 199 -13.93 -5.16 16.68
C SER A 199 -12.48 -5.66 16.78
N THR A 200 -11.86 -6.01 15.64
CA THR A 200 -10.58 -6.71 15.63
C THR A 200 -9.43 -5.81 15.14
N LEU A 201 -9.61 -5.12 14.00
CA LEU A 201 -8.50 -4.41 13.35
C LEU A 201 -8.34 -2.97 13.85
N TYR A 202 -9.44 -2.28 14.14
CA TYR A 202 -9.42 -0.84 14.46
C TYR A 202 -8.48 -0.49 15.62
N SER A 203 -8.38 -1.34 16.63
CA SER A 203 -7.55 -1.12 17.83
C SER A 203 -6.08 -1.53 17.64
N ARG A 204 -5.62 -1.89 16.45
CA ARG A 204 -4.30 -2.48 16.22
C ARG A 204 -3.20 -1.47 15.85
N LEU A 205 -3.45 -0.18 15.83
CA LEU A 205 -2.36 0.80 15.71
C LEU A 205 -1.51 0.81 16.99
N ASN A 206 -0.17 0.78 16.82
CA ASN A 206 0.78 0.91 17.94
C ASN A 206 0.60 2.24 18.66
N GLU A 207 0.47 3.33 17.87
CA GLU A 207 0.18 4.68 18.36
C GLU A 207 -1.04 5.22 17.61
N PRO A 208 -2.25 5.22 18.21
CA PRO A 208 -3.49 5.60 17.53
C PRO A 208 -3.50 7.01 16.93
N THR A 209 -2.76 7.96 17.52
CA THR A 209 -2.65 9.33 17.03
C THR A 209 -1.65 9.49 15.90
N LYS A 210 -0.64 8.62 15.79
CA LYS A 210 0.43 8.72 14.79
C LYS A 210 0.31 7.69 13.68
N GLY A 211 -0.05 6.46 14.01
CA GLY A 211 -0.26 5.42 13.02
C GLY A 211 -1.45 5.72 12.10
N VAL A 212 -1.53 5.06 10.94
CA VAL A 212 -2.61 5.28 9.95
C VAL A 212 -3.23 3.97 9.50
N ARG A 213 -4.56 3.99 9.28
CA ARG A 213 -5.29 2.94 8.56
C ARG A 213 -5.56 3.44 7.15
N ILE A 214 -5.25 2.62 6.18
CA ILE A 214 -5.48 2.90 4.76
C ILE A 214 -6.34 1.77 4.20
N ILE A 215 -7.56 2.10 3.85
CA ILE A 215 -8.50 1.18 3.20
C ILE A 215 -8.46 1.50 1.71
N ILE A 216 -8.08 0.53 0.88
CA ILE A 216 -8.09 0.66 -0.57
C ILE A 216 -8.98 -0.42 -1.16
N MET A 217 -9.97 -0.03 -1.95
CA MET A 217 -10.90 -0.97 -2.56
C MET A 217 -11.64 -0.36 -3.75
N GLN A 218 -12.10 -1.20 -4.64
CA GLN A 218 -13.20 -0.81 -5.52
C GLN A 218 -14.51 -0.82 -4.71
N ARG A 219 -15.43 0.08 -5.05
CA ARG A 219 -16.79 0.03 -4.49
C ARG A 219 -17.52 -1.14 -5.11
N VAL A 220 -18.05 -2.01 -4.27
CA VAL A 220 -18.80 -3.21 -4.67
C VAL A 220 -20.27 -3.20 -4.17
N HIS A 221 -20.54 -2.37 -3.18
CA HIS A 221 -21.87 -2.13 -2.63
C HIS A 221 -21.91 -0.81 -1.86
N GLU A 222 -23.09 -0.21 -1.66
CA GLU A 222 -23.24 1.03 -0.87
C GLU A 222 -22.84 0.83 0.60
N ASP A 223 -23.13 -0.34 1.17
CA ASP A 223 -22.80 -0.75 2.55
C ASP A 223 -21.50 -1.56 2.66
N ASP A 224 -20.61 -1.50 1.66
CA ASP A 224 -19.27 -2.06 1.80
C ASP A 224 -18.47 -1.32 2.88
N LEU A 225 -17.31 -1.82 3.27
CA LEU A 225 -16.51 -1.21 4.35
C LEU A 225 -16.27 0.29 4.14
N SER A 226 -16.02 0.73 2.90
CA SER A 226 -15.89 2.17 2.60
C SER A 226 -17.19 2.92 2.87
N GLY A 227 -18.33 2.42 2.39
CA GLY A 227 -19.63 3.02 2.62
C GLY A 227 -19.98 3.08 4.10
N TYR A 228 -19.78 1.98 4.82
CA TYR A 228 -19.98 1.91 6.26
C TYR A 228 -19.17 2.98 7.02
N LEU A 229 -17.87 3.09 6.74
CA LEU A 229 -17.00 4.05 7.43
C LEU A 229 -17.33 5.50 7.08
N LEU A 230 -17.64 5.78 5.82
CA LEU A 230 -18.03 7.12 5.37
C LEU A 230 -19.37 7.57 5.93
N TYR A 231 -20.30 6.63 6.19
CA TYR A 231 -21.59 6.93 6.82
C TYR A 231 -21.45 7.14 8.33
N HIS A 232 -20.74 6.24 9.04
CA HIS A 232 -20.68 6.25 10.50
C HIS A 232 -19.61 7.17 11.10
N SER A 233 -18.57 7.50 10.36
CA SER A 233 -17.45 8.31 10.85
C SER A 233 -16.77 9.13 9.74
N PRO A 234 -17.50 9.97 9.00
CA PRO A 234 -16.98 10.73 7.86
C PRO A 234 -15.83 11.64 8.25
N ASP A 235 -15.88 12.26 9.44
CA ASP A 235 -14.87 13.20 9.91
C ASP A 235 -13.53 12.55 10.25
N LYS A 236 -13.50 11.22 10.43
CA LYS A 236 -12.30 10.47 10.76
C LYS A 236 -11.53 10.00 9.52
N HIS A 237 -12.08 10.18 8.32
CA HIS A 237 -11.53 9.62 7.09
C HIS A 237 -11.31 10.70 6.03
N GLN A 238 -10.13 10.69 5.42
CA GLN A 238 -9.89 11.35 4.14
C GLN A 238 -10.36 10.41 3.03
N HIS A 239 -11.37 10.83 2.29
CA HIS A 239 -11.91 10.04 1.19
C HIS A 239 -11.32 10.47 -0.16
N ILE A 240 -10.67 9.53 -0.83
CA ILE A 240 -10.20 9.62 -2.21
C ILE A 240 -11.04 8.67 -3.04
N CYS A 241 -11.72 9.21 -4.04
CA CYS A 241 -12.55 8.43 -4.95
C CYS A 241 -12.18 8.79 -6.39
N ILE A 242 -11.67 7.81 -7.12
CA ILE A 242 -11.27 7.95 -8.52
C ILE A 242 -12.13 6.96 -9.33
N PRO A 243 -13.32 7.35 -9.78
CA PRO A 243 -14.20 6.47 -10.55
C PRO A 243 -13.61 6.18 -11.95
N ALA A 244 -14.01 5.07 -12.57
CA ALA A 244 -13.57 4.70 -13.91
C ALA A 244 -14.02 5.74 -14.97
N GLU A 245 -15.27 6.18 -14.85
CA GLU A 245 -15.85 7.26 -15.63
C GLU A 245 -16.03 8.50 -14.75
N LEU A 246 -15.78 9.67 -15.31
CA LEU A 246 -15.94 10.94 -14.60
C LEU A 246 -17.37 11.07 -14.06
N SER A 247 -17.47 11.23 -12.76
CA SER A 247 -18.74 11.33 -12.07
C SER A 247 -18.69 12.35 -10.91
N PRO A 248 -19.84 12.74 -10.35
CA PRO A 248 -19.90 13.57 -9.15
C PRO A 248 -19.17 12.98 -7.92
N ASP A 249 -18.88 11.68 -7.91
CA ASP A 249 -18.20 11.00 -6.81
C ASP A 249 -16.69 11.24 -6.79
N LEU A 250 -16.10 11.78 -7.88
CA LEU A 250 -14.67 12.09 -7.93
C LEU A 250 -14.23 12.96 -6.74
N LYS A 251 -13.22 12.49 -6.00
CA LYS A 251 -12.62 13.20 -4.85
C LYS A 251 -11.10 12.96 -4.83
N PRO A 252 -10.30 14.03 -4.75
CA PRO A 252 -10.71 15.44 -4.79
C PRO A 252 -11.05 15.89 -6.23
N LYS A 253 -11.86 16.92 -6.36
CA LYS A 253 -12.37 17.43 -7.65
C LYS A 253 -11.28 17.91 -8.61
N ASN A 254 -10.15 18.39 -8.10
CA ASN A 254 -9.03 18.85 -8.93
C ASN A 254 -8.36 17.75 -9.77
N LEU A 255 -8.72 16.48 -9.58
CA LEU A 255 -8.27 15.36 -10.41
C LEU A 255 -9.05 15.27 -11.74
N GLU A 256 -10.18 15.96 -11.89
CA GLU A 256 -11.00 15.99 -13.10
C GLU A 256 -10.18 16.31 -14.36
N LYS A 257 -9.24 17.24 -14.25
CA LYS A 257 -8.36 17.65 -15.36
C LYS A 257 -7.50 16.54 -15.98
N PHE A 258 -7.40 15.38 -15.31
CA PHE A 258 -6.63 14.23 -15.76
C PHE A 258 -7.49 13.17 -16.47
N TYR A 259 -8.82 13.36 -16.49
CA TYR A 259 -9.70 12.47 -17.21
C TYR A 259 -9.68 12.80 -18.70
N GLU A 260 -9.49 11.79 -19.54
CA GLU A 260 -9.49 11.90 -20.98
C GLU A 260 -10.77 11.27 -21.55
N ASP A 261 -11.56 12.02 -22.30
CA ASP A 261 -12.88 11.60 -22.83
C ASP A 261 -13.81 11.04 -21.72
N GLY A 262 -13.69 11.58 -20.51
CA GLY A 262 -14.48 11.13 -19.36
C GLY A 262 -13.96 9.86 -18.68
N LEU A 263 -12.85 9.27 -19.14
CA LEU A 263 -12.23 8.08 -18.57
C LEU A 263 -10.98 8.43 -17.76
N PHE A 264 -10.81 7.78 -16.61
CA PHE A 264 -9.60 8.02 -15.80
C PHE A 264 -8.35 7.35 -16.39
N TRP A 265 -8.51 6.31 -17.19
CA TRP A 265 -7.43 5.61 -17.88
C TRP A 265 -7.92 5.02 -19.20
N LYS A 266 -7.88 5.84 -20.23
CA LYS A 266 -8.41 5.53 -21.56
C LYS A 266 -7.85 4.26 -22.21
N ASP A 267 -6.57 3.95 -21.95
CA ASP A 267 -5.93 2.74 -22.50
C ASP A 267 -6.38 1.43 -21.82
N ARG A 268 -7.14 1.51 -20.73
CA ARG A 268 -7.56 0.35 -19.92
C ARG A 268 -9.07 0.19 -19.73
N PHE A 269 -9.83 1.25 -19.99
CA PHE A 269 -11.30 1.27 -19.79
C PHE A 269 -12.03 1.81 -20.99
#